data_faaea9d33bb5fb6e8d56fe9b7ff81a06
#
_entry.id   faaea9d33bb5fb6e8d56fe9b7ff81a06
#
_cell.length_a   1.000
_cell.length_b   1.000
_cell.length_c   1.000
_cell.angle_alpha   90.00
_cell.angle_beta   90.00
_cell.angle_gamma   90.00
#
_symmetry.space_group_name_H-M   'P 1'
#
loop_
_entity.id
_entity.type
_entity.pdbx_description
1 polymer ?
#
loop_
_entity_poly.entity_id
_entity_poly.type
_entity_poly.pdbx_seq_one_letter_code
_entity_poly.pdbx_strand_id
1 'polypeptide(L)'
;MRGDIEQEKTLLIKRFRELAERYAGRIRDWEVTNETWWGWHNPRIAMNFYNQPDFVEWSFEQADRCFPSNRLIINEGPTKAWADFHGDRSCYYMQIERALLKGARIDSISMQYHMFFRAEKEQEITAMYYDPCRIYDVLDSYAMLGRNIQITELTIPAYAYTAEDEEIQAEIMRNIYSMWFSHPAM
;
A
#
# COMPACT_ATOMS: atom_id res chain seq x y z
N MET A 1 0.26 26.46 -11.36
CA MET A 1 1.70 26.71 -11.21
C MET A 1 2.34 25.34 -11.00
N ARG A 2 3.37 25.01 -11.77
CA ARG A 2 4.18 23.82 -11.47
C ARG A 2 4.98 24.18 -10.21
N GLY A 3 4.89 23.35 -9.15
CA GLY A 3 5.65 23.55 -7.92
C GLY A 3 7.17 23.48 -8.19
N ASP A 4 7.93 24.11 -7.35
CA ASP A 4 9.39 23.97 -7.34
C ASP A 4 9.71 22.70 -6.56
N ILE A 5 10.33 21.70 -7.23
CA ILE A 5 10.70 20.41 -6.64
C ILE A 5 11.52 20.61 -5.35
N GLU A 6 12.45 21.52 -5.34
CA GLU A 6 13.30 21.77 -4.17
C GLU A 6 12.50 22.41 -3.01
N GLN A 7 11.50 23.23 -3.33
CA GLN A 7 10.57 23.75 -2.32
C GLN A 7 9.68 22.62 -1.77
N GLU A 8 9.17 21.73 -2.62
CA GLU A 8 8.37 20.58 -2.21
C GLU A 8 9.17 19.64 -1.30
N LYS A 9 10.42 19.34 -1.66
CA LYS A 9 11.34 18.54 -0.81
C LYS A 9 11.59 19.21 0.54
N THR A 10 11.81 20.53 0.55
CA THR A 10 12.01 21.29 1.78
C THR A 10 10.80 21.21 2.71
N LEU A 11 9.59 21.33 2.16
CA LEU A 11 8.36 21.21 2.92
C LEU A 11 8.15 19.79 3.47
N LEU A 12 8.46 18.77 2.70
CA LEU A 12 8.37 17.37 3.14
C LEU A 12 9.37 17.07 4.26
N ILE A 13 10.62 17.51 4.15
CA ILE A 13 11.62 17.37 5.23
C ILE A 13 11.15 18.06 6.51
N LYS A 14 10.63 19.27 6.39
CA LYS A 14 10.06 20.00 7.53
C LYS A 14 8.93 19.18 8.17
N ARG A 15 8.03 18.63 7.36
CA ARG A 15 6.91 17.82 7.85
C ARG A 15 7.37 16.55 8.57
N PHE A 16 8.33 15.82 8.02
CA PHE A 16 8.90 14.64 8.67
C PHE A 16 9.50 14.99 10.04
N ARG A 17 10.24 16.08 10.15
CA ARG A 17 10.83 16.53 11.43
C ARG A 17 9.75 16.90 12.46
N GLU A 18 8.74 17.67 12.07
CA GLU A 18 7.63 18.05 12.95
C GLU A 18 6.85 16.82 13.46
N LEU A 19 6.64 15.83 12.61
CA LEU A 19 5.98 14.58 12.97
C LEU A 19 6.87 13.74 13.91
N ALA A 20 8.15 13.62 13.61
CA ALA A 20 9.09 12.86 14.42
C ALA A 20 9.22 13.44 15.83
N GLU A 21 9.37 14.77 15.95
CA GLU A 21 9.45 15.45 17.24
C GLU A 21 8.22 15.20 18.13
N ARG A 22 7.04 15.14 17.52
CA ARG A 22 5.78 14.98 18.27
C ARG A 22 5.41 13.53 18.56
N TYR A 23 5.70 12.61 17.64
CA TYR A 23 5.03 11.33 17.63
C TYR A 23 5.97 10.11 17.50
N ALA A 24 7.25 10.26 17.13
CA ALA A 24 8.13 9.12 16.92
C ALA A 24 8.24 8.19 18.15
N GLY A 25 8.20 8.75 19.36
CA GLY A 25 8.19 7.98 20.61
C GLY A 25 6.83 7.36 20.99
N ARG A 26 5.77 7.62 20.22
CA ARG A 26 4.39 7.15 20.51
C ARG A 26 3.82 6.23 19.45
N ILE A 27 4.19 6.45 18.19
CA ILE A 27 3.71 5.70 17.02
C ILE A 27 4.87 4.88 16.52
N ARG A 28 4.71 3.56 16.51
CA ARG A 28 5.76 2.63 16.11
C ARG A 28 5.95 2.59 14.60
N ASP A 29 4.86 2.55 13.86
CA ASP A 29 4.82 2.26 12.43
C ASP A 29 4.44 3.53 11.65
N TRP A 30 5.23 3.87 10.62
CA TRP A 30 5.04 5.07 9.81
C TRP A 30 4.91 4.72 8.35
N GLU A 31 3.77 5.04 7.79
CA GLU A 31 3.57 4.98 6.35
C GLU A 31 4.26 6.18 5.70
N VAL A 32 5.31 5.90 4.94
CA VAL A 32 6.17 6.91 4.32
C VAL A 32 5.61 7.39 3.01
N THR A 33 5.13 6.45 2.19
CA THR A 33 4.49 6.74 0.91
C THR A 33 3.24 5.90 0.73
N ASN A 34 2.19 6.51 0.16
CA ASN A 34 0.92 5.89 -0.14
C ASN A 34 0.48 6.19 -1.57
N GLU A 35 -0.02 5.19 -2.28
CA GLU A 35 -0.63 5.31 -3.61
C GLU A 35 0.24 6.05 -4.64
N THR A 36 1.53 5.74 -4.67
CA THR A 36 2.49 6.42 -5.54
C THR A 36 2.19 6.24 -7.03
N TRP A 37 1.67 5.07 -7.41
CA TRP A 37 1.25 4.79 -8.78
C TRP A 37 -0.03 5.54 -9.17
N TRP A 38 -0.92 5.79 -8.24
CA TRP A 38 -2.13 6.57 -8.45
C TRP A 38 -1.79 8.03 -8.81
N GLY A 39 -0.90 8.65 -8.06
CA GLY A 39 -0.42 10.01 -8.31
C GLY A 39 0.29 10.15 -9.65
N TRP A 40 1.08 9.16 -10.03
CA TRP A 40 1.88 9.18 -11.25
C TRP A 40 1.03 9.22 -12.53
N HIS A 41 -0.14 8.62 -12.49
CA HIS A 41 -1.07 8.58 -13.63
C HIS A 41 -2.20 9.60 -13.54
N ASN A 42 -2.29 10.38 -12.46
CA ASN A 42 -3.34 11.35 -12.28
C ASN A 42 -2.83 12.80 -12.45
N PRO A 43 -3.03 13.41 -13.63
CA PRO A 43 -2.55 14.77 -13.88
C PRO A 43 -3.21 15.84 -12.98
N ARG A 44 -4.27 15.50 -12.25
CA ARG A 44 -4.95 16.39 -11.29
C ARG A 44 -4.25 16.43 -9.93
N ILE A 45 -3.47 15.40 -9.60
CA ILE A 45 -2.73 15.28 -8.32
C ILE A 45 -1.23 15.53 -8.53
N ALA A 46 -0.84 15.96 -9.70
CA ALA A 46 0.55 16.13 -10.10
C ALA A 46 1.27 17.21 -9.26
N MET A 47 1.69 16.85 -8.07
CA MET A 47 2.87 17.48 -7.47
C MET A 47 4.08 17.09 -8.32
N ASN A 48 4.90 18.05 -8.71
CA ASN A 48 6.04 17.77 -9.60
C ASN A 48 7.01 16.75 -9.00
N PHE A 49 7.24 16.83 -7.67
CA PHE A 49 8.16 15.92 -6.99
C PHE A 49 7.58 14.51 -6.87
N TYR A 50 6.29 14.36 -6.61
CA TYR A 50 5.61 13.07 -6.54
C TYR A 50 5.75 12.23 -7.81
N ASN A 51 5.90 12.88 -8.96
CA ASN A 51 6.09 12.25 -10.26
C ASN A 51 7.55 11.99 -10.62
N GLN A 52 8.51 12.27 -9.73
CA GLN A 52 9.91 11.99 -9.99
C GLN A 52 10.22 10.49 -9.81
N PRO A 53 11.11 9.95 -10.64
CA PRO A 53 11.45 8.52 -10.59
C PRO A 53 12.07 8.06 -9.26
N ASP A 54 12.64 8.99 -8.49
CA ASP A 54 13.32 8.75 -7.22
C ASP A 54 12.48 9.15 -5.99
N PHE A 55 11.21 9.49 -6.17
CA PHE A 55 10.34 9.97 -5.09
C PHE A 55 10.28 9.00 -3.91
N VAL A 56 10.11 7.70 -4.18
CA VAL A 56 10.00 6.68 -3.13
C VAL A 56 11.32 6.56 -2.38
N GLU A 57 12.42 6.36 -3.10
CA GLU A 57 13.74 6.18 -2.49
C GLU A 57 14.14 7.39 -1.66
N TRP A 58 13.94 8.59 -2.21
CA TRP A 58 14.22 9.83 -1.50
C TRP A 58 13.35 9.99 -0.24
N SER A 59 12.07 9.67 -0.33
CA SER A 59 11.15 9.76 0.80
C SER A 59 11.55 8.83 1.95
N PHE A 60 11.93 7.59 1.61
CA PHE A 60 12.42 6.64 2.61
C PHE A 60 13.77 7.05 3.20
N GLU A 61 14.68 7.63 2.43
CA GLU A 61 15.94 8.18 2.94
C GLU A 61 15.69 9.29 3.96
N GLN A 62 14.78 10.22 3.69
CA GLN A 62 14.44 11.28 4.63
C GLN A 62 13.70 10.77 5.87
N ALA A 63 12.79 9.82 5.68
CA ALA A 63 12.07 9.19 6.79
C ALA A 63 13.03 8.41 7.70
N ASP A 64 13.98 7.68 7.16
CA ASP A 64 14.98 6.95 7.95
C ASP A 64 15.80 7.87 8.86
N ARG A 65 16.16 9.04 8.38
CA ARG A 65 16.87 10.07 9.17
C ARG A 65 16.00 10.63 10.30
N CYS A 66 14.70 10.74 10.10
CA CYS A 66 13.77 11.32 11.07
C CYS A 66 13.20 10.29 12.06
N PHE A 67 13.07 9.04 11.62
CA PHE A 67 12.43 7.94 12.37
C PHE A 67 13.36 6.71 12.50
N PRO A 68 14.58 6.86 13.05
CA PRO A 68 15.58 5.79 13.02
C PRO A 68 15.18 4.53 13.81
N SER A 69 14.29 4.66 14.78
CA SER A 69 13.83 3.56 15.65
C SER A 69 12.41 3.08 15.34
N ASN A 70 11.75 3.68 14.38
CA ASN A 70 10.39 3.34 13.98
C ASN A 70 10.42 2.40 12.76
N ARG A 71 9.33 1.69 12.51
CA ARG A 71 9.16 0.91 11.29
C ARG A 71 8.66 1.80 10.16
N LEU A 72 9.30 1.71 9.02
CA LEU A 72 8.94 2.46 7.81
C LEU A 72 8.20 1.56 6.83
N ILE A 73 7.04 2.03 6.40
CA ILE A 73 6.08 1.25 5.62
C ILE A 73 5.86 1.94 4.27
N ILE A 74 5.86 1.13 3.21
CA ILE A 74 5.37 1.53 1.88
C ILE A 74 3.96 0.99 1.70
N ASN A 75 3.02 1.79 1.16
CA ASN A 75 1.62 1.39 0.94
C ASN A 75 1.16 1.67 -0.49
N GLU A 76 0.27 0.83 -1.01
CA GLU A 76 -0.26 1.01 -2.37
C GLU A 76 -1.69 0.47 -2.50
N GLY A 77 -2.44 1.08 -3.40
CA GLY A 77 -3.81 0.74 -3.71
C GLY A 77 -4.00 -0.64 -4.34
N PRO A 78 -5.19 -1.22 -4.24
CA PRO A 78 -5.46 -2.61 -4.62
C PRO A 78 -5.25 -2.88 -6.10
N THR A 79 -5.42 -1.87 -6.97
CA THR A 79 -5.20 -2.03 -8.40
C THR A 79 -3.76 -2.43 -8.70
N LYS A 80 -2.78 -1.85 -8.03
CA LYS A 80 -1.36 -2.10 -8.27
C LYS A 80 -0.78 -3.22 -7.42
N ALA A 81 -1.30 -3.39 -6.22
CA ALA A 81 -0.87 -4.47 -5.33
C ALA A 81 -1.46 -5.83 -5.73
N TRP A 82 -2.75 -5.88 -6.04
CA TRP A 82 -3.49 -7.12 -6.26
C TRP A 82 -3.94 -7.36 -7.70
N ALA A 83 -4.64 -6.39 -8.30
CA ALA A 83 -5.25 -6.59 -9.61
C ALA A 83 -4.20 -6.65 -10.74
N ASP A 84 -3.10 -5.93 -10.61
CA ASP A 84 -1.99 -5.89 -11.57
C ASP A 84 -1.05 -7.12 -11.47
N PHE A 85 -1.35 -8.07 -10.60
CA PHE A 85 -0.60 -9.31 -10.46
C PHE A 85 -1.03 -10.32 -11.53
N HIS A 86 -0.09 -10.76 -12.34
CA HIS A 86 -0.28 -11.69 -13.44
C HIS A 86 0.58 -12.96 -13.30
N GLY A 87 0.76 -13.42 -12.07
CA GLY A 87 1.51 -14.66 -11.77
C GLY A 87 3.01 -14.48 -11.59
N ASP A 88 3.53 -13.26 -11.71
CA ASP A 88 4.95 -12.94 -11.49
C ASP A 88 5.08 -11.64 -10.68
N ARG A 89 5.33 -10.51 -11.33
CA ARG A 89 5.63 -9.24 -10.68
C ARG A 89 4.64 -8.15 -11.09
N SER A 90 4.06 -7.49 -10.09
CA SER A 90 3.28 -6.27 -10.31
C SER A 90 4.20 -5.05 -10.45
N CYS A 91 3.65 -3.93 -10.93
CA CYS A 91 4.37 -2.66 -10.92
C CYS A 91 4.82 -2.25 -9.51
N TYR A 92 3.97 -2.51 -8.51
CA TYR A 92 4.27 -2.20 -7.11
C TYR A 92 5.41 -3.08 -6.57
N TYR A 93 5.40 -4.38 -6.88
CA TYR A 93 6.53 -5.27 -6.55
C TYR A 93 7.85 -4.72 -7.09
N MET A 94 7.91 -4.39 -8.39
CA MET A 94 9.13 -3.86 -9.02
C MET A 94 9.58 -2.52 -8.43
N GLN A 95 8.65 -1.68 -8.00
CA GLN A 95 8.96 -0.42 -7.32
C GLN A 95 9.65 -0.67 -5.98
N ILE A 96 9.12 -1.60 -5.17
CA ILE A 96 9.71 -1.97 -3.88
C ILE A 96 11.09 -2.60 -4.08
N GLU A 97 11.19 -3.60 -4.97
CA GLU A 97 12.45 -4.27 -5.28
C GLU A 97 13.54 -3.25 -5.67
N ARG A 98 13.19 -2.31 -6.55
CA ARG A 98 14.11 -1.23 -6.95
C ARG A 98 14.54 -0.36 -5.78
N ALA A 99 13.62 0.03 -4.92
CA ALA A 99 13.93 0.86 -3.75
C ALA A 99 14.86 0.12 -2.77
N LEU A 100 14.58 -1.16 -2.51
CA LEU A 100 15.43 -2.02 -1.67
C LEU A 100 16.84 -2.19 -2.25
N LEU A 101 16.96 -2.42 -3.57
CA LEU A 101 18.26 -2.54 -4.26
C LEU A 101 19.08 -1.24 -4.21
N LYS A 102 18.41 -0.09 -4.09
CA LYS A 102 19.05 1.21 -3.89
C LYS A 102 19.34 1.54 -2.41
N GLY A 103 19.06 0.63 -1.51
CA GLY A 103 19.36 0.77 -0.09
C GLY A 103 18.29 1.49 0.73
N ALA A 104 17.08 1.67 0.22
CA ALA A 104 15.98 2.23 1.00
C ALA A 104 15.62 1.28 2.16
N ARG A 105 15.48 1.83 3.38
CA ARG A 105 14.99 1.09 4.54
C ARG A 105 13.48 0.98 4.49
N ILE A 106 12.98 -0.11 3.94
CA ILE A 106 11.56 -0.49 3.97
C ILE A 106 11.43 -1.66 4.92
N ASP A 107 10.75 -1.46 6.05
CA ASP A 107 10.60 -2.47 7.09
C ASP A 107 9.36 -3.34 6.89
N SER A 108 8.33 -2.80 6.23
CA SER A 108 7.10 -3.54 5.94
C SER A 108 6.48 -3.07 4.63
N ILE A 109 5.85 -4.01 3.94
CA ILE A 109 5.09 -3.77 2.70
C ILE A 109 3.62 -3.77 3.07
N SER A 110 2.92 -2.70 2.75
CA SER A 110 1.48 -2.58 2.99
C SER A 110 0.70 -2.57 1.69
N MET A 111 -0.46 -3.16 1.75
CA MET A 111 -1.38 -3.22 0.62
C MET A 111 -2.78 -2.88 1.10
N GLN A 112 -3.47 -2.05 0.33
CA GLN A 112 -4.90 -1.82 0.52
C GLN A 112 -5.69 -2.94 -0.15
N TYR A 113 -6.84 -3.27 0.42
CA TYR A 113 -7.74 -4.29 -0.11
C TYR A 113 -9.14 -3.73 -0.30
N HIS A 114 -9.25 -2.68 -1.08
CA HIS A 114 -10.53 -2.06 -1.39
C HIS A 114 -11.21 -2.75 -2.55
N MET A 115 -12.39 -3.28 -2.31
CA MET A 115 -13.26 -3.84 -3.33
C MET A 115 -14.22 -2.73 -3.83
N PHE A 116 -13.65 -1.66 -4.42
CA PHE A 116 -14.40 -0.53 -4.98
C PHE A 116 -14.89 -0.83 -6.40
N PHE A 117 -15.98 -1.53 -6.51
CA PHE A 117 -16.59 -1.79 -7.80
C PHE A 117 -18.12 -1.64 -7.74
N ARG A 118 -18.72 -1.49 -8.91
CA ARG A 118 -20.17 -1.36 -9.01
C ARG A 118 -20.84 -2.72 -8.86
N ALA A 119 -22.09 -2.74 -8.40
CA ALA A 119 -22.89 -3.95 -8.21
C ALA A 119 -22.93 -4.84 -9.47
N GLU A 120 -22.94 -4.23 -10.68
CA GLU A 120 -22.97 -4.97 -11.94
C GLU A 120 -21.67 -5.79 -12.20
N LYS A 121 -20.58 -5.44 -11.50
CA LYS A 121 -19.28 -6.12 -11.58
C LYS A 121 -18.99 -7.02 -10.38
N GLU A 122 -19.91 -7.09 -9.42
CA GLU A 122 -19.72 -7.80 -8.16
C GLU A 122 -19.24 -9.23 -8.36
N GLN A 123 -19.94 -10.02 -9.16
CA GLN A 123 -19.62 -11.43 -9.34
C GLN A 123 -18.22 -11.65 -9.94
N GLU A 124 -17.86 -10.85 -10.97
CA GLU A 124 -16.57 -10.96 -11.66
C GLU A 124 -15.41 -10.58 -10.73
N ILE A 125 -15.54 -9.44 -10.04
CA ILE A 125 -14.44 -8.88 -9.25
C ILE A 125 -14.34 -9.58 -7.88
N THR A 126 -15.45 -9.93 -7.25
CA THR A 126 -15.42 -10.73 -6.02
C THR A 126 -14.75 -12.07 -6.26
N ALA A 127 -15.07 -12.77 -7.36
CA ALA A 127 -14.40 -14.01 -7.70
C ALA A 127 -12.87 -13.84 -7.78
N MET A 128 -12.39 -12.75 -8.38
CA MET A 128 -10.95 -12.46 -8.47
C MET A 128 -10.32 -12.12 -7.11
N TYR A 129 -10.98 -11.29 -6.30
CA TYR A 129 -10.45 -10.86 -5.00
C TYR A 129 -10.64 -11.90 -3.89
N TYR A 130 -11.58 -12.82 -4.05
CA TYR A 130 -11.93 -13.83 -3.05
C TYR A 130 -11.40 -15.23 -3.40
N ASP A 131 -10.59 -15.34 -4.44
CA ASP A 131 -9.91 -16.60 -4.80
C ASP A 131 -8.73 -16.86 -3.84
N PRO A 132 -8.78 -17.91 -3.01
CA PRO A 132 -7.71 -18.23 -2.07
C PRO A 132 -6.38 -18.46 -2.76
N CYS A 133 -6.35 -19.15 -3.91
CA CYS A 133 -5.11 -19.42 -4.63
C CYS A 133 -4.45 -18.11 -5.04
N ARG A 134 -5.22 -17.19 -5.63
CA ARG A 134 -4.71 -15.89 -6.02
C ARG A 134 -4.21 -15.06 -4.83
N ILE A 135 -4.92 -15.09 -3.70
CA ILE A 135 -4.50 -14.36 -2.49
C ILE A 135 -3.13 -14.86 -2.04
N TYR A 136 -2.95 -16.17 -1.94
CA TYR A 136 -1.66 -16.75 -1.53
C TYR A 136 -0.56 -16.50 -2.56
N ASP A 137 -0.83 -16.64 -3.86
CA ASP A 137 0.15 -16.35 -4.91
C ASP A 137 0.67 -14.90 -4.83
N VAL A 138 -0.22 -13.94 -4.58
CA VAL A 138 0.16 -12.54 -4.39
C VAL A 138 1.02 -12.38 -3.13
N LEU A 139 0.58 -12.92 -1.99
CA LEU A 139 1.33 -12.83 -0.73
C LEU A 139 2.70 -13.51 -0.82
N ASP A 140 2.78 -14.69 -1.41
CA ASP A 140 4.04 -15.42 -1.65
C ASP A 140 5.00 -14.61 -2.52
N SER A 141 4.48 -13.98 -3.57
CA SER A 141 5.28 -13.11 -4.43
C SER A 141 5.91 -11.96 -3.63
N TYR A 142 5.12 -11.22 -2.85
CA TYR A 142 5.67 -10.11 -2.05
C TYR A 142 6.56 -10.59 -0.90
N ALA A 143 6.31 -11.78 -0.33
CA ALA A 143 7.14 -12.37 0.70
C ALA A 143 8.59 -12.62 0.23
N MET A 144 8.80 -12.84 -1.07
CA MET A 144 10.15 -12.98 -1.66
C MET A 144 11.02 -11.73 -1.47
N LEU A 145 10.43 -10.57 -1.22
CA LEU A 145 11.16 -9.35 -0.89
C LEU A 145 11.73 -9.33 0.54
N GLY A 146 11.43 -10.37 1.35
CA GLY A 146 11.98 -10.54 2.70
C GLY A 146 11.50 -9.47 3.69
N ARG A 147 10.28 -9.00 3.53
CA ARG A 147 9.63 -8.02 4.41
C ARG A 147 8.28 -8.53 4.88
N ASN A 148 7.87 -8.11 6.08
CA ASN A 148 6.53 -8.38 6.56
C ASN A 148 5.50 -7.67 5.68
N ILE A 149 4.36 -8.32 5.48
CA ILE A 149 3.24 -7.78 4.73
C ILE A 149 2.17 -7.30 5.72
N GLN A 150 1.47 -6.24 5.38
CA GLN A 150 0.33 -5.71 6.15
C GLN A 150 -0.82 -5.35 5.20
N ILE A 151 -2.04 -5.57 5.64
CA ILE A 151 -3.22 -5.00 5.01
C ILE A 151 -3.65 -3.82 5.86
N THR A 152 -3.51 -2.62 5.32
CA THR A 152 -3.73 -1.37 6.06
C THR A 152 -5.12 -0.81 5.90
N GLU A 153 -5.76 -1.11 4.80
CA GLU A 153 -7.08 -0.59 4.45
C GLU A 153 -7.91 -1.68 3.79
N LEU A 154 -9.18 -1.75 4.17
CA LEU A 154 -10.10 -2.76 3.68
C LEU A 154 -11.46 -2.14 3.40
N THR A 155 -12.04 -2.48 2.26
CA THR A 155 -13.46 -2.24 1.97
C THR A 155 -14.07 -3.47 1.32
N ILE A 156 -15.10 -4.01 1.93
CA ILE A 156 -15.95 -5.04 1.35
C ILE A 156 -17.35 -4.44 1.22
N PRO A 157 -17.91 -4.34 0.02
CA PRO A 157 -19.20 -3.68 -0.18
C PRO A 157 -20.37 -4.55 0.31
N ALA A 158 -21.45 -3.88 0.73
CA ALA A 158 -22.78 -4.43 0.89
C ALA A 158 -23.72 -3.55 0.05
N TYR A 159 -24.22 -4.06 -1.07
CA TYR A 159 -24.86 -3.24 -2.09
C TYR A 159 -26.34 -2.95 -1.83
N ALA A 160 -27.06 -3.91 -1.27
CA ALA A 160 -28.52 -3.80 -1.08
C ALA A 160 -28.92 -3.30 0.31
N TYR A 161 -27.99 -3.20 1.24
CA TYR A 161 -28.23 -2.80 2.63
C TYR A 161 -29.28 -3.68 3.32
N THR A 162 -29.30 -4.97 2.98
CA THR A 162 -30.16 -5.98 3.62
C THR A 162 -29.38 -6.77 4.66
N ALA A 163 -30.08 -7.45 5.56
CA ALA A 163 -29.43 -8.34 6.54
C ALA A 163 -28.64 -9.46 5.85
N GLU A 164 -29.14 -9.98 4.72
CA GLU A 164 -28.44 -11.00 3.92
C GLU A 164 -27.12 -10.45 3.33
N ASP A 165 -27.11 -9.23 2.81
CA ASP A 165 -25.91 -8.55 2.30
C ASP A 165 -24.86 -8.35 3.40
N GLU A 166 -25.30 -7.96 4.60
CA GLU A 166 -24.43 -7.79 5.76
C GLU A 166 -23.84 -9.13 6.23
N GLU A 167 -24.61 -10.21 6.19
CA GLU A 167 -24.12 -11.56 6.50
C GLU A 167 -23.06 -12.02 5.50
N ILE A 168 -23.28 -11.82 4.20
CA ILE A 168 -22.33 -12.12 3.13
C ILE A 168 -21.05 -11.29 3.32
N GLN A 169 -21.16 -9.99 3.56
CA GLN A 169 -20.02 -9.13 3.84
C GLN A 169 -19.20 -9.63 5.03
N ALA A 170 -19.87 -10.00 6.12
CA ALA A 170 -19.22 -10.52 7.32
C ALA A 170 -18.52 -11.87 7.07
N GLU A 171 -19.13 -12.75 6.25
CA GLU A 171 -18.53 -14.03 5.88
C GLU A 171 -17.27 -13.82 5.02
N ILE A 172 -17.33 -12.98 3.99
CA ILE A 172 -16.18 -12.63 3.15
C ILE A 172 -15.06 -12.08 4.02
N MET A 173 -15.36 -11.11 4.90
CA MET A 173 -14.39 -10.53 5.80
C MET A 173 -13.73 -11.58 6.69
N ARG A 174 -14.48 -12.44 7.35
CA ARG A 174 -13.95 -13.51 8.21
C ARG A 174 -13.00 -14.44 7.44
N ASN A 175 -13.37 -14.84 6.24
CA ASN A 175 -12.59 -15.78 5.43
C ASN A 175 -11.31 -15.13 4.90
N ILE A 176 -11.37 -13.88 4.43
CA ILE A 176 -10.19 -13.12 3.99
C ILE A 176 -9.20 -12.93 5.15
N TYR A 177 -9.69 -12.51 6.32
CA TYR A 177 -8.83 -12.38 7.50
C TYR A 177 -8.19 -13.71 7.90
N SER A 178 -8.93 -14.82 7.81
CA SER A 178 -8.40 -16.15 8.11
C SER A 178 -7.26 -16.52 7.15
N MET A 179 -7.39 -16.21 5.86
CA MET A 179 -6.34 -16.42 4.86
C MET A 179 -5.11 -15.56 5.16
N TRP A 180 -5.28 -14.27 5.41
CA TRP A 180 -4.17 -13.39 5.72
C TRP A 180 -3.42 -13.84 6.98
N PHE A 181 -4.12 -14.05 8.09
CA PHE A 181 -3.49 -14.47 9.34
C PHE A 181 -2.84 -15.86 9.29
N SER A 182 -3.17 -16.69 8.31
CA SER A 182 -2.51 -17.97 8.12
C SER A 182 -1.22 -17.89 7.29
N HIS A 183 -0.95 -16.74 6.66
CA HIS A 183 0.24 -16.57 5.84
C HIS A 183 1.45 -16.13 6.69
N PRO A 184 2.63 -16.77 6.57
CA PRO A 184 3.78 -16.55 7.46
C PRO A 184 4.43 -15.17 7.32
N ALA A 185 4.19 -14.44 6.22
CA ALA A 185 4.74 -13.10 6.00
C ALA A 185 3.84 -11.97 6.53
N MET A 186 2.64 -12.29 7.03
CA MET A 186 1.69 -11.32 7.57
C MET A 186 2.00 -10.94 9.02
#